data_84c9a43a81f5e3c83cee2486fb4f92c0
#
_entry.id   84c9a43a81f5e3c83cee2486fb4f92c0
#
_cell.length_a   1.000
_cell.length_b   1.000
_cell.length_c   1.000
_cell.angle_alpha   90.00
_cell.angle_beta   90.00
_cell.angle_gamma   90.00
#
_symmetry.space_group_name_H-M   'P 1'
#
loop_
_entity.id
_entity.type
_entity.pdbx_description
1 polymer ?
#
loop_
_entity_poly.entity_id
_entity_poly.type
_entity_poly.pdbx_seq_one_letter_code
_entity_poly.pdbx_strand_id
1 'polypeptide(L)'
;MFAITAVGVLLIPGPAVTYLVARSIDQGRAAGLASVAGLGLGTMVHVVAATVGVSAVVASSAVAFSALRYLGAAYLIAIGIRTWLRRDDDAVPVHGEPLGPITRGDLWRAFRQGLVVNVLNPKTALFFLAFLPQFVDPGRGAAWTQLLVLGTSFVALGLCTDGGYALLASRIGTWLRERPSFARRRRYVTGGVYVTLGLAAAVTGGTRARSAIPGSA
;
A
#
# COMPACT_ATOMS: atom_id res chain seq x y z
N MET A 1 8.35 -7.78 -16.47
CA MET A 1 8.06 -6.36 -16.19
C MET A 1 7.08 -6.15 -15.05
N PHE A 2 5.92 -6.83 -15.00
CA PHE A 2 4.93 -6.67 -13.91
C PHE A 2 5.51 -6.74 -12.48
N ALA A 3 6.30 -7.77 -12.17
CA ALA A 3 6.85 -7.97 -10.81
C ALA A 3 7.73 -6.79 -10.35
N ILE A 4 8.57 -6.25 -11.23
CA ILE A 4 9.43 -5.09 -10.92
C ILE A 4 8.59 -3.87 -10.58
N THR A 5 7.55 -3.62 -11.38
CA THR A 5 6.66 -2.48 -11.16
C THR A 5 5.79 -2.67 -9.91
N ALA A 6 5.28 -3.89 -9.69
CA ALA A 6 4.53 -4.24 -8.49
C ALA A 6 5.37 -4.01 -7.22
N VAL A 7 6.62 -4.51 -7.19
CA VAL A 7 7.55 -4.27 -6.07
C VAL A 7 7.84 -2.77 -5.91
N GLY A 8 8.07 -2.05 -7.00
CA GLY A 8 8.27 -0.59 -6.92
C GLY A 8 7.09 0.13 -6.29
N VAL A 9 5.86 -0.25 -6.65
CA VAL A 9 4.65 0.32 -6.04
C VAL A 9 4.50 -0.09 -4.57
N LEU A 10 4.79 -1.35 -4.22
CA LEU A 10 4.69 -1.86 -2.85
C LEU A 10 5.71 -1.20 -1.91
N LEU A 11 6.91 -0.91 -2.40
CA LEU A 11 7.97 -0.26 -1.61
C LEU A 11 7.71 1.24 -1.38
N ILE A 12 6.84 1.89 -2.15
CA ILE A 12 6.46 3.28 -1.87
C ILE A 12 5.48 3.28 -0.69
N PRO A 13 5.87 3.87 0.47
CA PRO A 13 5.01 3.90 1.63
C PRO A 13 3.74 4.72 1.37
N GLY A 14 2.60 4.12 1.66
CA GLY A 14 1.28 4.74 1.57
C GLY A 14 0.51 4.56 2.89
N PRO A 15 -0.78 4.97 2.95
CA PRO A 15 -1.58 4.89 4.17
C PRO A 15 -1.59 3.50 4.84
N ALA A 16 -1.63 2.42 4.03
CA ALA A 16 -1.61 1.05 4.53
C ALA A 16 -0.28 0.71 5.23
N VAL A 17 0.87 1.04 4.60
CA VAL A 17 2.20 0.80 5.18
C VAL A 17 2.39 1.65 6.43
N THR A 18 1.97 2.90 6.40
CA THR A 18 2.02 3.81 7.54
C THR A 18 1.24 3.27 8.74
N TYR A 19 0.00 2.82 8.51
CA TYR A 19 -0.82 2.14 9.51
C TYR A 19 -0.11 0.89 10.07
N LEU A 20 0.42 0.03 9.18
CA LEU A 20 1.09 -1.20 9.54
C LEU A 20 2.31 -0.98 10.42
N VAL A 21 3.18 -0.03 10.03
CA VAL A 21 4.39 0.32 10.77
C VAL A 21 4.05 0.83 12.17
N ALA A 22 3.11 1.78 12.27
CA ALA A 22 2.67 2.31 13.55
C ALA A 22 2.10 1.21 14.46
N ARG A 23 1.23 0.34 13.91
CA ARG A 23 0.65 -0.79 14.64
C ARG A 23 1.72 -1.76 15.13
N SER A 24 2.70 -2.07 14.30
CA SER A 24 3.78 -3.01 14.63
C SER A 24 4.73 -2.46 15.69
N ILE A 25 5.03 -1.15 15.65
CA ILE A 25 5.80 -0.47 16.70
C ILE A 25 5.05 -0.47 18.02
N ASP A 26 3.77 -0.13 17.99
CA ASP A 26 2.95 0.06 19.19
C ASP A 26 2.53 -1.25 19.84
N GLN A 27 2.07 -2.22 19.07
CA GLN A 27 1.47 -3.47 19.54
C GLN A 27 2.31 -4.72 19.27
N GLY A 28 3.49 -4.53 18.64
CA GLY A 28 4.43 -5.60 18.43
C GLY A 28 4.08 -6.53 17.27
N ARG A 29 4.87 -7.60 17.16
CA ARG A 29 4.90 -8.51 16.02
C ARG A 29 3.55 -9.17 15.71
N ALA A 30 2.85 -9.65 16.74
CA ALA A 30 1.60 -10.41 16.53
C ALA A 30 0.50 -9.54 15.92
N ALA A 31 0.31 -8.32 16.43
CA ALA A 31 -0.65 -7.37 15.89
C ALA A 31 -0.25 -6.87 14.51
N GLY A 32 1.06 -6.67 14.27
CA GLY A 32 1.59 -6.34 12.96
C GLY A 32 1.25 -7.41 11.92
N LEU A 33 1.54 -8.68 12.20
CA LEU A 33 1.24 -9.79 11.28
C LEU A 33 -0.27 -10.01 11.09
N ALA A 34 -1.09 -9.82 12.13
CA ALA A 34 -2.54 -9.83 11.98
C ALA A 34 -3.02 -8.71 11.03
N SER A 35 -2.40 -7.52 11.13
CA SER A 35 -2.68 -6.41 10.20
C SER A 35 -2.25 -6.73 8.77
N VAL A 36 -1.09 -7.38 8.56
CA VAL A 36 -0.63 -7.85 7.24
C VAL A 36 -1.66 -8.78 6.61
N ALA A 37 -2.17 -9.74 7.38
CA ALA A 37 -3.22 -10.65 6.88
C ALA A 37 -4.50 -9.88 6.49
N GLY A 38 -4.89 -8.87 7.27
CA GLY A 38 -6.02 -8.00 6.96
C GLY A 38 -5.78 -7.18 5.69
N LEU A 39 -4.60 -6.57 5.54
CA LEU A 39 -4.21 -5.83 4.35
C LEU A 39 -4.22 -6.73 3.10
N GLY A 40 -3.68 -7.95 3.21
CA GLY A 40 -3.68 -8.93 2.13
C GLY A 40 -5.09 -9.32 1.67
N LEU A 41 -6.01 -9.55 2.62
CA LEU A 41 -7.41 -9.81 2.29
C LEU A 41 -8.08 -8.58 1.64
N GLY A 42 -7.76 -7.36 2.11
CA GLY A 42 -8.22 -6.13 1.47
C GLY A 42 -7.72 -5.98 0.03
N THR A 43 -6.46 -6.37 -0.23
CA THR A 43 -5.94 -6.44 -1.60
C THR A 43 -6.71 -7.46 -2.44
N MET A 44 -7.06 -8.62 -1.87
CA MET A 44 -7.83 -9.64 -2.57
C MET A 44 -9.22 -9.14 -2.98
N VAL A 45 -9.87 -8.30 -2.18
CA VAL A 45 -11.12 -7.63 -2.56
C VAL A 45 -10.93 -6.80 -3.84
N HIS A 46 -9.83 -6.06 -3.94
CA HIS A 46 -9.50 -5.30 -5.16
C HIS A 46 -9.20 -6.21 -6.36
N VAL A 47 -8.53 -7.36 -6.14
CA VAL A 47 -8.30 -8.37 -7.20
C VAL A 47 -9.62 -8.85 -7.77
N VAL A 48 -10.56 -9.26 -6.91
CA VAL A 48 -11.87 -9.73 -7.34
C VAL A 48 -12.63 -8.62 -8.07
N ALA A 49 -12.69 -7.43 -7.50
CA ALA A 49 -13.37 -6.28 -8.10
C ALA A 49 -12.80 -5.92 -9.47
N ALA A 50 -11.48 -5.90 -9.62
CA ALA A 50 -10.83 -5.63 -10.90
C ALA A 50 -11.07 -6.77 -11.89
N THR A 51 -11.02 -8.03 -11.46
CA THR A 51 -11.26 -9.19 -12.34
C THR A 51 -12.68 -9.15 -12.91
N VAL A 52 -13.67 -8.89 -12.07
CA VAL A 52 -15.07 -8.81 -12.52
C VAL A 52 -15.29 -7.55 -13.36
N GLY A 53 -14.88 -6.38 -12.88
CA GLY A 53 -15.14 -5.10 -13.53
C GLY A 53 -14.40 -4.95 -14.87
N VAL A 54 -13.09 -5.21 -14.88
CA VAL A 54 -12.27 -5.08 -16.09
C VAL A 54 -12.66 -6.15 -17.13
N SER A 55 -12.94 -7.39 -16.70
CA SER A 55 -13.37 -8.44 -17.61
C SER A 55 -14.70 -8.12 -18.29
N ALA A 56 -15.64 -7.54 -17.56
CA ALA A 56 -16.91 -7.10 -18.13
C ALA A 56 -16.69 -5.98 -19.19
N VAL A 57 -15.80 -5.03 -18.91
CA VAL A 57 -15.47 -3.94 -19.85
C VAL A 57 -14.73 -4.47 -21.09
N VAL A 58 -13.77 -5.39 -20.93
CA VAL A 58 -13.09 -6.03 -22.08
C VAL A 58 -14.05 -6.78 -22.96
N ALA A 59 -15.02 -7.51 -22.36
CA ALA A 59 -16.03 -8.26 -23.09
C ALA A 59 -17.04 -7.35 -23.83
N SER A 60 -17.26 -6.13 -23.34
CA SER A 60 -18.26 -5.21 -23.90
C SER A 60 -17.71 -4.36 -25.06
N SER A 61 -16.47 -3.87 -24.98
CA SER A 61 -15.92 -2.96 -25.99
C SER A 61 -14.41 -2.72 -25.80
N ALA A 62 -13.64 -2.86 -26.88
CA ALA A 62 -12.22 -2.48 -26.92
C ALA A 62 -12.01 -0.97 -26.69
N VAL A 63 -12.96 -0.14 -27.14
CA VAL A 63 -12.92 1.31 -26.92
C VAL A 63 -13.14 1.63 -25.43
N ALA A 64 -14.10 0.95 -24.78
CA ALA A 64 -14.36 1.12 -23.35
C ALA A 64 -13.17 0.68 -22.51
N PHE A 65 -12.49 -0.41 -22.89
CA PHE A 65 -11.24 -0.85 -22.22
C PHE A 65 -10.13 0.20 -22.37
N SER A 66 -9.92 0.74 -23.56
CA SER A 66 -8.94 1.79 -23.80
C SER A 66 -9.25 3.05 -22.99
N ALA A 67 -10.53 3.47 -22.96
CA ALA A 67 -10.97 4.61 -22.15
C ALA A 67 -10.70 4.38 -20.65
N LEU A 68 -11.03 3.20 -20.10
CA LEU A 68 -10.76 2.84 -18.70
C LEU A 68 -9.26 2.94 -18.38
N ARG A 69 -8.41 2.44 -19.29
CA ARG A 69 -6.95 2.49 -19.14
C ARG A 69 -6.42 3.93 -19.08
N TYR A 70 -6.89 4.82 -19.97
CA TYR A 70 -6.44 6.22 -20.01
C TYR A 70 -7.02 7.05 -18.85
N LEU A 71 -8.28 6.84 -18.49
CA LEU A 71 -8.89 7.48 -17.31
C LEU A 71 -8.18 7.07 -16.02
N GLY A 72 -7.83 5.79 -15.89
CA GLY A 72 -7.05 5.28 -14.78
C GLY A 72 -5.67 5.93 -14.70
N ALA A 73 -4.95 6.05 -15.81
CA ALA A 73 -3.65 6.71 -15.87
C ALA A 73 -3.76 8.20 -15.47
N ALA A 74 -4.73 8.92 -16.01
CA ALA A 74 -4.99 10.34 -15.67
C ALA A 74 -5.30 10.50 -14.16
N TYR A 75 -6.09 9.60 -13.60
CA TYR A 75 -6.43 9.62 -12.18
C TYR A 75 -5.22 9.34 -11.29
N LEU A 76 -4.33 8.39 -11.68
CA LEU A 76 -3.06 8.14 -10.97
C LEU A 76 -2.16 9.38 -10.94
N ILE A 77 -2.06 10.07 -12.09
CA ILE A 77 -1.33 11.34 -12.18
C ILE A 77 -1.95 12.38 -11.26
N ALA A 78 -3.27 12.52 -11.26
CA ALA A 78 -3.98 13.48 -10.40
C ALA A 78 -3.77 13.21 -8.91
N ILE A 79 -3.78 11.92 -8.48
CA ILE A 79 -3.49 11.58 -7.09
C ILE A 79 -2.02 11.77 -6.75
N GLY A 80 -1.10 11.44 -7.65
CA GLY A 80 0.32 11.73 -7.47
C GLY A 80 0.54 13.23 -7.20
N ILE A 81 -0.06 14.09 -8.00
CA ILE A 81 -0.03 15.54 -7.80
C ILE A 81 -0.69 15.95 -6.48
N ARG A 82 -1.88 15.40 -6.15
CA ARG A 82 -2.55 15.70 -4.88
C ARG A 82 -1.72 15.26 -3.68
N THR A 83 -1.05 14.11 -3.73
CA THR A 83 -0.18 13.64 -2.65
C THR A 83 1.04 14.56 -2.50
N TRP A 84 1.54 15.13 -3.57
CA TRP A 84 2.61 16.13 -3.55
C TRP A 84 2.18 17.46 -2.92
N LEU A 85 0.90 17.85 -3.10
CA LEU A 85 0.35 19.11 -2.61
C LEU A 85 -0.24 18.99 -1.19
N ARG A 86 -0.42 17.77 -0.65
CA ARG A 86 -0.93 17.58 0.71
C ARG A 86 0.14 17.96 1.73
N ARG A 87 -0.23 18.85 2.64
CA ARG A 87 0.48 19.08 3.90
C ARG A 87 0.19 17.92 4.86
N ASP A 88 1.19 17.57 5.69
CA ASP A 88 1.27 16.38 6.56
C ASP A 88 0.22 16.31 7.71
N ASP A 89 -0.83 17.12 7.71
CA ASP A 89 -1.77 17.21 8.84
C ASP A 89 -2.84 16.09 8.89
N ASP A 90 -2.92 15.22 7.88
CA ASP A 90 -3.95 14.17 7.78
C ASP A 90 -3.45 12.76 8.16
N ALA A 91 -2.37 12.62 8.93
CA ALA A 91 -1.95 11.33 9.44
C ALA A 91 -3.02 10.77 10.40
N VAL A 92 -3.60 9.63 10.04
CA VAL A 92 -4.57 8.92 10.90
C VAL A 92 -3.93 8.67 12.26
N PRO A 93 -4.48 9.23 13.36
CA PRO A 93 -3.92 9.02 14.69
C PRO A 93 -4.08 7.55 15.08
N VAL A 94 -2.99 6.81 15.15
CA VAL A 94 -2.98 5.47 15.75
C VAL A 94 -2.86 5.65 17.26
N HIS A 95 -4.00 5.76 17.94
CA HIS A 95 -4.04 5.77 19.37
C HIS A 95 -3.86 4.34 19.87
N GLY A 96 -2.69 4.02 20.38
CA GLY A 96 -2.40 2.78 21.08
C GLY A 96 -2.25 3.06 22.58
N GLU A 97 -3.17 2.57 23.42
CA GLU A 97 -2.96 2.48 24.85
C GLU A 97 -1.80 1.51 25.16
N PRO A 98 -1.09 1.68 26.30
CA PRO A 98 -0.04 0.76 26.73
C PRO A 98 -0.64 -0.65 26.91
N LEU A 99 -0.09 -1.62 26.18
CA LEU A 99 -0.70 -2.94 26.10
C LEU A 99 -0.29 -3.83 27.26
N GLY A 100 -1.31 -4.36 27.92
CA GLY A 100 -1.25 -5.66 28.58
C GLY A 100 -0.96 -6.80 27.59
N PRO A 101 -0.95 -8.06 28.01
CA PRO A 101 -0.74 -9.19 27.10
C PRO A 101 -1.78 -9.17 25.98
N ILE A 102 -1.30 -9.30 24.73
CA ILE A 102 -2.13 -9.24 23.52
C ILE A 102 -3.14 -10.37 23.53
N THR A 103 -4.41 -10.03 23.43
CA THR A 103 -5.53 -10.97 23.38
C THR A 103 -5.88 -11.37 21.95
N ARG A 104 -6.65 -12.47 21.80
CA ARG A 104 -7.23 -12.83 20.49
C ARG A 104 -8.13 -11.72 19.93
N GLY A 105 -8.82 -10.99 20.81
CA GLY A 105 -9.65 -9.86 20.43
C GLY A 105 -8.85 -8.72 19.80
N ASP A 106 -7.63 -8.46 20.31
CA ASP A 106 -6.75 -7.42 19.77
C ASP A 106 -6.20 -7.80 18.39
N LEU A 107 -5.87 -9.09 18.18
CA LEU A 107 -5.44 -9.60 16.88
C LEU A 107 -6.57 -9.50 15.86
N TRP A 108 -7.80 -9.87 16.24
CA TRP A 108 -8.96 -9.75 15.38
C TRP A 108 -9.26 -8.29 15.02
N ARG A 109 -9.12 -7.37 15.98
CA ARG A 109 -9.26 -5.93 15.75
C ARG A 109 -8.19 -5.42 14.78
N ALA A 110 -6.92 -5.84 14.96
CA ALA A 110 -5.83 -5.48 14.08
C ALA A 110 -6.06 -5.98 12.64
N PHE A 111 -6.49 -7.21 12.48
CA PHE A 111 -6.88 -7.80 11.19
C PHE A 111 -8.01 -7.00 10.51
N ARG A 112 -9.12 -6.77 11.21
CA ARG A 112 -10.26 -6.03 10.64
C ARG A 112 -9.90 -4.60 10.25
N GLN A 113 -9.10 -3.92 11.06
CA GLN A 113 -8.64 -2.57 10.74
C GLN A 113 -7.72 -2.58 9.53
N GLY A 114 -6.79 -3.54 9.43
CA GLY A 114 -5.96 -3.72 8.24
C GLY A 114 -6.80 -3.95 6.98
N LEU A 115 -7.81 -4.82 7.06
CA LEU A 115 -8.76 -5.06 5.96
C LEU A 115 -9.43 -3.76 5.52
N VAL A 116 -10.04 -3.02 6.45
CA VAL A 116 -10.76 -1.77 6.13
C VAL A 116 -9.81 -0.71 5.57
N VAL A 117 -8.64 -0.53 6.19
CA VAL A 117 -7.62 0.43 5.71
C VAL A 117 -7.23 0.13 4.27
N ASN A 118 -7.08 -1.13 3.90
CA ASN A 118 -6.65 -1.47 2.54
C ASN A 118 -7.80 -1.46 1.53
N VAL A 119 -9.00 -1.89 1.89
CA VAL A 119 -10.18 -1.76 1.03
C VAL A 119 -10.47 -0.30 0.69
N LEU A 120 -10.29 0.60 1.67
CA LEU A 120 -10.46 2.04 1.47
C LEU A 120 -9.19 2.74 0.96
N ASN A 121 -8.10 2.00 0.68
CA ASN A 121 -6.85 2.57 0.25
C ASN A 121 -6.91 2.99 -1.24
N PRO A 122 -6.90 4.30 -1.54
CA PRO A 122 -6.98 4.77 -2.91
C PRO A 122 -5.79 4.33 -3.76
N LYS A 123 -4.61 4.17 -3.16
CA LYS A 123 -3.40 3.69 -3.86
C LYS A 123 -3.62 2.27 -4.40
N THR A 124 -4.15 1.37 -3.57
CA THR A 124 -4.44 -0.02 -3.96
C THR A 124 -5.56 -0.08 -4.99
N ALA A 125 -6.66 0.62 -4.74
CA ALA A 125 -7.78 0.68 -5.68
C ALA A 125 -7.34 1.13 -7.08
N LEU A 126 -6.52 2.17 -7.15
CA LEU A 126 -6.02 2.72 -8.39
C LEU A 126 -5.03 1.82 -9.11
N PHE A 127 -4.15 1.16 -8.37
CA PHE A 127 -3.27 0.16 -8.95
C PHE A 127 -4.08 -0.91 -9.68
N PHE A 128 -5.13 -1.43 -9.05
CA PHE A 128 -5.95 -2.48 -9.63
C PHE A 128 -6.84 -1.99 -10.79
N LEU A 129 -7.37 -0.79 -10.72
CA LEU A 129 -8.25 -0.26 -11.77
C LEU A 129 -7.48 0.29 -12.98
N ALA A 130 -6.38 0.99 -12.74
CA ALA A 130 -5.69 1.73 -13.78
C ALA A 130 -4.43 1.04 -14.30
N PHE A 131 -3.71 0.35 -13.42
CA PHE A 131 -2.39 -0.17 -13.72
C PHE A 131 -2.41 -1.65 -14.07
N LEU A 132 -3.13 -2.48 -13.34
CA LEU A 132 -3.20 -3.93 -13.58
C LEU A 132 -3.69 -4.27 -15.00
N PRO A 133 -4.73 -3.60 -15.58
CA PRO A 133 -5.20 -3.88 -16.94
C PRO A 133 -4.15 -3.66 -18.04
N GLN A 134 -3.10 -2.86 -17.76
CA GLN A 134 -2.04 -2.59 -18.74
C GLN A 134 -1.17 -3.82 -19.04
N PHE A 135 -1.22 -4.84 -18.18
CA PHE A 135 -0.49 -6.09 -18.33
C PHE A 135 -1.34 -7.22 -18.92
N VAL A 136 -2.61 -6.96 -19.21
CA VAL A 136 -3.51 -7.93 -19.86
C VAL A 136 -3.28 -7.88 -21.37
N ASP A 137 -3.00 -9.03 -21.96
CA ASP A 137 -2.85 -9.23 -23.39
C ASP A 137 -4.08 -9.98 -23.93
N PRO A 138 -4.97 -9.34 -24.70
CA PRO A 138 -6.16 -9.98 -25.23
C PRO A 138 -5.88 -11.18 -26.15
N GLY A 139 -4.65 -11.24 -26.75
CA GLY A 139 -4.21 -12.34 -27.60
C GLY A 139 -3.74 -13.60 -26.85
N ARG A 140 -3.58 -13.51 -25.51
CA ARG A 140 -3.04 -14.60 -24.68
C ARG A 140 -4.07 -15.30 -23.80
N GLY A 141 -5.32 -15.31 -24.21
CA GLY A 141 -6.42 -15.99 -23.50
C GLY A 141 -7.32 -15.06 -22.69
N ALA A 142 -8.14 -15.65 -21.83
CA ALA A 142 -9.17 -14.90 -21.11
C ALA A 142 -8.60 -13.84 -20.17
N ALA A 143 -9.10 -12.61 -20.27
CA ALA A 143 -8.63 -11.48 -19.45
C ALA A 143 -8.76 -11.74 -17.93
N TRP A 144 -9.86 -12.39 -17.49
CA TRP A 144 -10.11 -12.69 -16.09
C TRP A 144 -9.03 -13.61 -15.49
N THR A 145 -8.53 -14.58 -16.23
CA THR A 145 -7.47 -15.49 -15.77
C THR A 145 -6.16 -14.74 -15.56
N GLN A 146 -5.81 -13.87 -16.52
CA GLN A 146 -4.61 -13.04 -16.42
C GLN A 146 -4.70 -12.07 -15.24
N LEU A 147 -5.86 -11.42 -15.02
CA LEU A 147 -6.09 -10.52 -13.90
C LEU A 147 -6.00 -11.24 -12.55
N LEU A 148 -6.54 -12.46 -12.44
CA LEU A 148 -6.40 -13.28 -11.23
C LEU A 148 -4.95 -13.67 -10.95
N VAL A 149 -4.21 -14.13 -11.96
CA VAL A 149 -2.79 -14.51 -11.81
C VAL A 149 -1.94 -13.32 -11.42
N LEU A 150 -2.09 -12.19 -12.11
CA LEU A 150 -1.35 -10.97 -11.81
C LEU A 150 -1.75 -10.40 -10.43
N GLY A 151 -3.03 -10.40 -10.13
CA GLY A 151 -3.55 -9.91 -8.85
C GLY A 151 -3.10 -10.76 -7.66
N THR A 152 -3.19 -12.08 -7.75
CA THR A 152 -2.70 -12.99 -6.68
C THR A 152 -1.18 -12.91 -6.53
N SER A 153 -0.43 -12.73 -7.63
CA SER A 153 1.01 -12.46 -7.57
C SER A 153 1.32 -11.16 -6.82
N PHE A 154 0.52 -10.10 -7.06
CA PHE A 154 0.65 -8.84 -6.33
C PHE A 154 0.35 -9.02 -4.83
N VAL A 155 -0.68 -9.80 -4.47
CA VAL A 155 -0.99 -10.13 -3.06
C VAL A 155 0.17 -10.85 -2.41
N ALA A 156 0.76 -11.86 -3.06
CA ALA A 156 1.91 -12.60 -2.53
C ALA A 156 3.12 -11.69 -2.29
N LEU A 157 3.47 -10.84 -3.27
CA LEU A 157 4.52 -9.83 -3.11
C LEU A 157 4.21 -8.83 -2.00
N GLY A 158 2.95 -8.39 -1.89
CA GLY A 158 2.48 -7.51 -0.84
C GLY A 158 2.63 -8.13 0.54
N LEU A 159 2.21 -9.39 0.73
CA LEU A 159 2.39 -10.10 2.00
C LEU A 159 3.86 -10.21 2.41
N CYS A 160 4.77 -10.42 1.45
CA CYS A 160 6.21 -10.44 1.73
C CYS A 160 6.74 -9.06 2.14
N THR A 161 6.41 -8.00 1.39
CA THR A 161 6.89 -6.65 1.69
C THR A 161 6.30 -6.09 2.97
N ASP A 162 4.99 -6.23 3.17
CA ASP A 162 4.29 -5.79 4.38
C ASP A 162 4.73 -6.60 5.60
N GLY A 163 4.95 -7.91 5.43
CA GLY A 163 5.55 -8.77 6.46
C GLY A 163 6.94 -8.27 6.88
N GLY A 164 7.78 -7.90 5.91
CA GLY A 164 9.07 -7.28 6.16
C GLY A 164 8.95 -5.98 6.96
N TYR A 165 8.06 -5.07 6.56
CA TYR A 165 7.77 -3.83 7.30
C TYR A 165 7.29 -4.11 8.72
N ALA A 166 6.36 -5.05 8.92
CA ALA A 166 5.82 -5.40 10.24
C ALA A 166 6.91 -5.94 11.17
N LEU A 167 7.76 -6.85 10.67
CA LEU A 167 8.82 -7.46 11.46
C LEU A 167 9.92 -6.46 11.83
N LEU A 168 10.35 -5.62 10.89
CA LEU A 168 11.34 -4.57 11.15
C LEU A 168 10.79 -3.53 12.14
N ALA A 169 9.58 -3.05 11.90
CA ALA A 169 8.92 -2.07 12.76
C ALA A 169 8.70 -2.62 14.18
N SER A 170 8.31 -3.89 14.33
CA SER A 170 8.14 -4.52 15.65
C SER A 170 9.45 -4.65 16.42
N ARG A 171 10.57 -4.96 15.75
CA ARG A 171 11.91 -4.99 16.37
C ARG A 171 12.32 -3.61 16.88
N ILE A 172 12.12 -2.59 16.06
CA ILE A 172 12.35 -1.20 16.48
C ILE A 172 11.48 -0.89 17.69
N GLY A 173 10.19 -1.21 17.68
CA GLY A 173 9.28 -1.00 18.80
C GLY A 173 9.72 -1.71 20.08
N THR A 174 10.24 -2.94 19.99
CA THR A 174 10.77 -3.69 21.15
C THR A 174 12.02 -3.02 21.70
N TRP A 175 13.00 -2.72 20.85
CA TRP A 175 14.24 -2.02 21.25
C TRP A 175 13.95 -0.67 21.91
N LEU A 176 12.94 0.04 21.42
CA LEU A 176 12.49 1.31 21.97
C LEU A 176 11.88 1.18 23.38
N ARG A 177 11.12 0.12 23.62
CA ARG A 177 10.47 -0.13 24.92
C ARG A 177 11.43 -0.51 26.02
N GLU A 178 12.56 -1.14 25.69
CA GLU A 178 13.61 -1.55 26.62
C GLU A 178 14.44 -0.37 27.18
N ARG A 179 14.25 0.86 26.66
CA ARG A 179 14.98 2.06 27.07
C ARG A 179 14.08 3.02 27.88
N PRO A 180 14.29 3.17 29.21
CA PRO A 180 13.41 3.99 30.09
C PRO A 180 13.32 5.46 29.68
N SER A 181 14.39 6.03 29.11
CA SER A 181 14.41 7.40 28.61
C SER A 181 13.52 7.61 27.38
N PHE A 182 13.06 6.53 26.77
CA PHE A 182 12.34 6.54 25.49
C PHE A 182 10.83 6.69 25.65
N ALA A 183 10.24 6.25 26.78
CA ALA A 183 8.81 6.40 27.03
C ALA A 183 8.33 7.86 26.87
N ARG A 184 9.18 8.82 27.21
CA ARG A 184 8.95 10.27 27.05
C ARG A 184 9.12 10.75 25.58
N ARG A 185 9.88 10.03 24.75
CA ARG A 185 10.22 10.40 23.37
C ARG A 185 9.47 9.57 22.31
N ARG A 186 8.60 8.66 22.71
CA ARG A 186 7.84 7.75 21.80
C ARG A 186 7.17 8.51 20.65
N ARG A 187 6.52 9.64 20.92
CA ARG A 187 5.87 10.48 19.92
C ARG A 187 6.83 11.00 18.85
N TYR A 188 8.07 11.31 19.23
CA TYR A 188 9.06 11.85 18.29
C TYR A 188 9.64 10.77 17.38
N VAL A 189 9.73 9.52 17.86
CA VAL A 189 10.22 8.40 17.04
C VAL A 189 9.15 7.94 16.07
N THR A 190 7.90 7.79 16.52
CA THR A 190 6.79 7.49 15.62
C THR A 190 6.64 8.60 14.57
N GLY A 191 6.67 9.86 15.00
CA GLY A 191 6.68 11.01 14.08
C GLY A 191 7.90 11.01 13.14
N GLY A 192 9.10 10.70 13.64
CA GLY A 192 10.33 10.61 12.83
C GLY A 192 10.27 9.49 11.79
N VAL A 193 9.69 8.34 12.11
CA VAL A 193 9.43 7.27 11.13
C VAL A 193 8.49 7.75 10.04
N TYR A 194 7.42 8.48 10.37
CA TYR A 194 6.52 9.05 9.39
C TYR A 194 7.20 10.08 8.50
N VAL A 195 8.01 10.97 9.09
CA VAL A 195 8.76 11.99 8.34
C VAL A 195 9.77 11.34 7.40
N THR A 196 10.52 10.32 7.87
CA THR A 196 11.52 9.63 7.02
C THR A 196 10.85 8.85 5.89
N LEU A 197 9.71 8.19 6.15
CA LEU A 197 8.94 7.50 5.12
C LEU A 197 8.34 8.51 4.11
N GLY A 198 7.86 9.66 4.57
CA GLY A 198 7.35 10.74 3.72
C GLY A 198 8.47 11.36 2.87
N LEU A 199 9.63 11.63 3.46
CA LEU A 199 10.80 12.14 2.74
C LEU A 199 11.35 11.12 1.73
N ALA A 200 11.42 9.83 2.08
CA ALA A 200 11.81 8.78 1.16
C ALA A 200 10.85 8.70 -0.04
N ALA A 201 9.55 8.83 0.20
CA ALA A 201 8.55 8.89 -0.87
C ALA A 201 8.70 10.15 -1.76
N ALA A 202 9.03 11.29 -1.17
CA ALA A 202 9.26 12.54 -1.90
C ALA A 202 10.53 12.48 -2.76
N VAL A 203 11.63 11.91 -2.24
CA VAL A 203 12.92 11.81 -2.96
C VAL A 203 12.85 10.80 -4.11
N THR A 204 12.20 9.64 -3.92
CA THR A 204 12.00 8.66 -5.01
C THR A 204 11.06 9.17 -6.09
N GLY A 205 10.13 10.10 -5.77
CA GLY A 205 9.31 10.80 -6.75
C GLY A 205 10.07 11.89 -7.53
N GLY A 206 11.05 12.53 -6.91
CA GLY A 206 11.78 13.68 -7.51
C GLY A 206 12.85 13.33 -8.54
N THR A 207 13.44 12.15 -8.47
CA THR A 207 14.51 11.72 -9.40
C THR A 207 14.02 11.41 -10.81
N ARG A 208 12.75 11.10 -11.01
CA ARG A 208 12.16 10.86 -12.34
C ARG A 208 11.78 12.13 -13.11
N ALA A 209 11.61 13.25 -12.43
CA ALA A 209 11.26 14.52 -13.09
C ALA A 209 12.47 15.22 -13.76
N ARG A 210 13.70 14.90 -13.35
CA ARG A 210 14.92 15.52 -13.91
C ARG A 210 15.45 14.89 -15.20
N SER A 211 15.03 13.67 -15.52
CA SER A 211 15.47 12.96 -16.74
C SER A 211 14.54 13.17 -17.95
N ALA A 212 13.48 13.96 -17.82
CA ALA A 212 12.48 14.17 -18.86
C ALA A 212 12.54 15.57 -19.54
N ILE A 213 13.60 16.35 -19.34
CA ILE A 213 13.80 17.60 -20.09
C ILE A 213 14.81 17.32 -21.21
N PRO A 214 14.38 17.14 -22.48
CA PRO A 214 15.30 17.14 -23.61
C PRO A 214 15.88 18.55 -23.75
N GLY A 215 17.21 18.65 -23.83
CA GLY A 215 17.91 19.89 -24.01
C GLY A 215 17.42 20.65 -25.25
N SER A 216 17.03 21.89 -25.03
CA SER A 216 16.91 22.88 -26.09
C SER A 216 18.34 23.30 -26.48
N ALA A 217 18.76 22.88 -27.64
CA ALA A 217 19.78 23.54 -28.44
C ALA A 217 19.10 24.14 -29.65
#